data_1be19982aec7c78dfcb672b95789c957
#
_entry.id   1be19982aec7c78dfcb672b95789c957
#
_cell.length_a   1.000
_cell.length_b   1.000
_cell.length_c   1.000
_cell.angle_alpha   90.00
_cell.angle_beta   90.00
_cell.angle_gamma   90.00
#
_symmetry.space_group_name_H-M   'P 1'
#
loop_
_entity.id
_entity.type
_entity.pdbx_description
1 polymer ?
#
loop_
_entity_poly.entity_id
_entity_poly.type
_entity_poly.pdbx_seq_one_letter_code
_entity_poly.pdbx_strand_id
1 'polypeptide(L)'
;AMKDLASQAGLQNAVVVNTCAVTAEAVRKARQEIRKLRRENPDAKVIVTGCAAQTEPETFAQMGEVDAVIGNTEKMTPDTWHGLAADFIGETEAVQVNDIMSVTETASHLIDGFGTRSRAYVQVQNGCDHRCTFCIIPYGRGNSRSVPAGVIVDQIKRLVDSGLNEGVLTGVDLTSWGADLPAQRKLGDLVMRILKLVPDLPRLRISSIDSIEVDDNLMMAIATEPRLMPHLHLSLQHGDDLILKRMKRRHLRDD
;
A
#
# COMPACT_ATOMS: atom_id res chain seq x y z
N ALA A 1 0.86 -8.00 -9.21
CA ALA A 1 0.60 -6.72 -9.92
C ALA A 1 1.82 -6.23 -10.70
N MET A 2 2.89 -5.63 -10.09
CA MET A 2 4.06 -5.14 -10.86
C MET A 2 4.68 -6.22 -11.75
N LYS A 3 4.87 -7.43 -11.22
CA LYS A 3 5.41 -8.56 -12.01
C LYS A 3 4.51 -8.90 -13.20
N ASP A 4 3.21 -8.87 -13.00
CA ASP A 4 2.23 -9.19 -14.05
C ASP A 4 2.22 -8.10 -15.12
N LEU A 5 2.26 -6.81 -14.71
CA LEU A 5 2.35 -5.68 -15.64
C LEU A 5 3.65 -5.71 -16.45
N ALA A 6 4.79 -5.96 -15.81
CA ALA A 6 6.08 -6.08 -16.48
C ALA A 6 6.07 -7.26 -17.49
N SER A 7 5.49 -8.40 -17.09
CA SER A 7 5.36 -9.58 -17.96
C SER A 7 4.44 -9.31 -19.16
N GLN A 8 3.28 -8.67 -18.94
CA GLN A 8 2.34 -8.28 -20.00
C GLN A 8 2.95 -7.29 -20.99
N ALA A 9 3.78 -6.37 -20.50
CA ALA A 9 4.52 -5.44 -21.33
C ALA A 9 5.68 -6.09 -22.12
N GLY A 10 5.96 -7.37 -21.88
CA GLY A 10 7.08 -8.06 -22.53
C GLY A 10 8.46 -7.67 -22.00
N LEU A 11 8.52 -7.02 -20.83
CA LEU A 11 9.78 -6.64 -20.20
C LEU A 11 10.53 -7.89 -19.73
N GLN A 12 11.62 -8.20 -20.42
CA GLN A 12 12.49 -9.32 -20.10
C GLN A 12 13.78 -8.83 -19.46
N ASN A 13 14.43 -9.71 -18.70
CA ASN A 13 15.71 -9.44 -18.06
C ASN A 13 15.73 -8.12 -17.25
N ALA A 14 14.76 -7.95 -16.34
CA ALA A 14 14.66 -6.78 -15.47
C ALA A 14 14.60 -7.17 -14.00
N VAL A 15 15.21 -6.34 -13.16
CA VAL A 15 15.17 -6.42 -11.71
C VAL A 15 14.42 -5.21 -11.17
N VAL A 16 13.33 -5.43 -10.44
CA VAL A 16 12.52 -4.37 -9.86
C VAL A 16 12.74 -4.30 -8.35
N VAL A 17 13.23 -3.16 -7.87
CA VAL A 17 13.48 -2.91 -6.44
C VAL A 17 12.42 -1.95 -5.89
N ASN A 18 11.56 -2.46 -5.01
CA ASN A 18 10.53 -1.64 -4.36
C ASN A 18 11.02 -1.14 -3.00
N THR A 19 11.31 0.14 -2.91
CA THR A 19 11.99 0.78 -1.78
C THR A 19 11.04 1.24 -0.68
N CYS A 20 11.54 1.32 0.55
CA CYS A 20 10.84 1.85 1.71
C CYS A 20 11.53 3.12 2.23
N ALA A 21 10.75 4.16 2.56
CA ALA A 21 11.23 5.44 3.10
C ALA A 21 11.02 5.59 4.61
N VAL A 22 10.44 4.59 5.29
CA VAL A 22 10.02 4.72 6.70
C VAL A 22 11.19 4.96 7.64
N THR A 23 12.36 4.40 7.35
CA THR A 23 13.58 4.62 8.13
C THR A 23 14.78 4.87 7.22
N ALA A 24 15.74 5.68 7.70
CA ALA A 24 17.01 5.89 7.00
C ALA A 24 17.76 4.57 6.76
N GLU A 25 17.65 3.62 7.69
CA GLU A 25 18.24 2.29 7.55
C GLU A 25 17.59 1.49 6.40
N ALA A 26 16.28 1.61 6.20
CA ALA A 26 15.60 0.97 5.07
C ALA A 26 16.09 1.55 3.72
N VAL A 27 16.27 2.86 3.63
CA VAL A 27 16.82 3.52 2.44
C VAL A 27 18.28 3.08 2.20
N ARG A 28 19.11 3.03 3.26
CA ARG A 28 20.48 2.55 3.18
C ARG A 28 20.54 1.09 2.66
N LYS A 29 19.73 0.20 3.23
CA LYS A 29 19.65 -1.20 2.78
C LYS A 29 19.18 -1.32 1.34
N ALA A 30 18.20 -0.53 0.92
CA ALA A 30 17.73 -0.52 -0.46
C ALA A 30 18.87 -0.18 -1.43
N ARG A 31 19.68 0.84 -1.13
CA ARG A 31 20.83 1.22 -1.95
C ARG A 31 21.91 0.12 -2.00
N GLN A 32 22.14 -0.58 -0.89
CA GLN A 32 23.07 -1.72 -0.86
C GLN A 32 22.56 -2.89 -1.71
N GLU A 33 21.26 -3.20 -1.60
CA GLU A 33 20.65 -4.27 -2.38
C GLU A 33 20.65 -3.97 -3.88
N ILE A 34 20.39 -2.72 -4.28
CA ILE A 34 20.50 -2.27 -5.68
C ILE A 34 21.91 -2.56 -6.23
N ARG A 35 22.96 -2.17 -5.50
CA ARG A 35 24.35 -2.44 -5.92
C ARG A 35 24.68 -3.93 -6.02
N LYS A 36 24.13 -4.72 -5.08
CA LYS A 36 24.29 -6.17 -5.10
C LYS A 36 23.60 -6.79 -6.31
N LEU A 37 22.32 -6.44 -6.53
CA LEU A 37 21.52 -6.95 -7.64
C LEU A 37 22.12 -6.60 -9.01
N ARG A 38 22.69 -5.39 -9.18
CA ARG A 38 23.41 -5.03 -10.41
C ARG A 38 24.63 -5.93 -10.65
N ARG A 39 25.41 -6.24 -9.62
CA ARG A 39 26.56 -7.14 -9.75
C ARG A 39 26.15 -8.58 -10.09
N GLU A 40 25.05 -9.05 -9.50
CA GLU A 40 24.50 -10.38 -9.75
C GLU A 40 23.81 -10.52 -11.12
N ASN A 41 23.33 -9.40 -11.67
CA ASN A 41 22.58 -9.32 -12.92
C ASN A 41 23.10 -8.17 -13.80
N PRO A 42 24.33 -8.26 -14.33
CA PRO A 42 24.98 -7.15 -15.03
C PRO A 42 24.22 -6.66 -16.26
N ASP A 43 23.56 -7.58 -16.96
CA ASP A 43 22.81 -7.29 -18.20
C ASP A 43 21.32 -7.02 -17.97
N ALA A 44 20.84 -7.06 -16.72
CA ALA A 44 19.45 -6.80 -16.41
C ALA A 44 19.16 -5.30 -16.26
N LYS A 45 17.98 -4.85 -16.70
CA LYS A 45 17.51 -3.50 -16.44
C LYS A 45 17.10 -3.37 -14.95
N VAL A 46 17.74 -2.50 -14.20
CA VAL A 46 17.44 -2.25 -12.78
C VAL A 46 16.49 -1.09 -12.66
N ILE A 47 15.27 -1.38 -12.25
CA ILE A 47 14.19 -0.41 -12.08
C ILE A 47 13.92 -0.23 -10.59
N VAL A 48 13.95 1.02 -10.12
CA VAL A 48 13.72 1.36 -8.71
C VAL A 48 12.37 2.05 -8.55
N THR A 49 11.60 1.63 -7.55
CA THR A 49 10.30 2.21 -7.22
C THR A 49 10.06 2.17 -5.70
N GLY A 50 8.90 2.61 -5.26
CA GLY A 50 8.50 2.59 -3.85
C GLY A 50 8.61 3.94 -3.18
N CYS A 51 8.36 3.98 -1.86
CA CYS A 51 8.24 5.25 -1.15
C CYS A 51 9.54 6.06 -1.15
N ALA A 52 10.72 5.44 -1.05
CA ALA A 52 11.97 6.19 -1.10
C ALA A 52 12.25 6.73 -2.52
N ALA A 53 11.95 5.96 -3.56
CA ALA A 53 12.03 6.45 -4.94
C ALA A 53 11.05 7.60 -5.22
N GLN A 54 9.87 7.57 -4.60
CA GLN A 54 8.88 8.65 -4.71
C GLN A 54 9.32 9.94 -4.02
N THR A 55 9.98 9.85 -2.86
CA THR A 55 10.34 11.02 -2.05
C THR A 55 11.71 11.60 -2.42
N GLU A 56 12.61 10.78 -2.94
CA GLU A 56 13.99 11.15 -3.27
C GLU A 56 14.42 10.54 -4.62
N PRO A 57 13.68 10.78 -5.72
CA PRO A 57 13.95 10.14 -7.01
C PRO A 57 15.38 10.38 -7.51
N GLU A 58 15.89 11.60 -7.36
CA GLU A 58 17.23 11.98 -7.79
C GLU A 58 18.34 11.18 -7.09
N THR A 59 18.13 10.82 -5.81
CA THR A 59 19.08 10.00 -5.04
C THR A 59 19.29 8.63 -5.68
N PHE A 60 18.25 8.06 -6.28
CA PHE A 60 18.34 6.77 -6.98
C PHE A 60 18.75 6.93 -8.44
N ALA A 61 18.30 8.00 -9.11
CA ALA A 61 18.67 8.28 -10.50
C ALA A 61 20.19 8.54 -10.68
N GLN A 62 20.83 9.11 -9.67
CA GLN A 62 22.28 9.34 -9.68
C GLN A 62 23.12 8.08 -9.41
N MET A 63 22.49 6.95 -9.07
CA MET A 63 23.21 5.68 -8.90
C MET A 63 23.51 5.07 -10.29
N GLY A 64 24.77 4.85 -10.61
CA GLY A 64 25.16 4.21 -11.88
C GLY A 64 24.66 2.77 -12.05
N GLU A 65 24.12 2.18 -11.00
CA GLU A 65 23.51 0.86 -11.00
C GLU A 65 22.03 0.86 -11.42
N VAL A 66 21.39 2.03 -11.52
CA VAL A 66 19.94 2.19 -11.76
C VAL A 66 19.70 2.66 -13.18
N ASP A 67 18.84 1.97 -13.91
CA ASP A 67 18.47 2.34 -15.29
C ASP A 67 17.19 3.17 -15.34
N ALA A 68 16.25 2.95 -14.39
CA ALA A 68 15.02 3.73 -14.32
C ALA A 68 14.49 3.88 -12.89
N VAL A 69 13.87 5.02 -12.60
CA VAL A 69 13.17 5.31 -11.35
C VAL A 69 11.71 5.61 -11.67
N ILE A 70 10.78 4.86 -11.10
CA ILE A 70 9.34 5.04 -11.30
C ILE A 70 8.61 5.27 -9.98
N GLY A 71 7.66 6.19 -9.98
CA GLY A 71 6.87 6.55 -8.81
C GLY A 71 5.86 5.48 -8.37
N ASN A 72 5.17 5.78 -7.28
CA ASN A 72 4.19 4.85 -6.72
C ASN A 72 2.89 4.75 -7.52
N THR A 73 2.57 5.75 -8.33
CA THR A 73 1.45 5.71 -9.28
C THR A 73 1.87 5.00 -10.56
N GLU A 74 3.00 5.40 -11.12
CA GLU A 74 3.55 4.94 -12.38
C GLU A 74 3.78 3.42 -12.37
N LYS A 75 4.25 2.86 -11.26
CA LYS A 75 4.45 1.40 -11.13
C LYS A 75 3.17 0.57 -11.28
N MET A 76 2.00 1.21 -11.19
CA MET A 76 0.68 0.56 -11.34
C MET A 76 0.04 0.87 -12.70
N THR A 77 0.66 1.67 -13.53
CA THR A 77 0.17 2.09 -14.85
C THR A 77 0.77 1.19 -15.93
N PRO A 78 -0.04 0.47 -16.74
CA PRO A 78 0.47 -0.41 -17.80
C PRO A 78 1.41 0.29 -18.78
N ASP A 79 1.05 1.52 -19.20
CA ASP A 79 1.83 2.29 -20.18
C ASP A 79 3.27 2.55 -19.73
N THR A 80 3.50 2.75 -18.41
CA THR A 80 4.85 2.89 -17.84
C THR A 80 5.69 1.65 -18.14
N TRP A 81 5.14 0.46 -17.97
CA TRP A 81 5.85 -0.80 -18.24
C TRP A 81 6.06 -1.04 -19.72
N HIS A 82 5.09 -0.68 -20.58
CA HIS A 82 5.25 -0.73 -22.03
C HIS A 82 6.34 0.22 -22.51
N GLY A 83 6.39 1.46 -21.98
CA GLY A 83 7.48 2.41 -22.26
C GLY A 83 8.85 1.84 -21.89
N LEU A 84 8.97 1.30 -20.68
CA LEU A 84 10.21 0.68 -20.19
C LEU A 84 10.64 -0.55 -21.01
N ALA A 85 9.69 -1.30 -21.56
CA ALA A 85 9.98 -2.45 -22.40
C ALA A 85 10.35 -2.07 -23.85
N ALA A 86 9.74 -1.01 -24.38
CA ALA A 86 10.02 -0.49 -25.73
C ALA A 86 11.34 0.29 -25.82
N ASP A 87 11.86 0.74 -24.69
CA ASP A 87 13.06 1.57 -24.60
C ASP A 87 14.35 0.75 -24.86
N PHE A 88 14.54 0.41 -26.12
CA PHE A 88 15.74 -0.27 -26.64
C PHE A 88 16.89 0.71 -26.90
N ILE A 89 16.62 2.03 -26.89
CA ILE A 89 17.54 3.07 -27.37
C ILE A 89 17.87 4.11 -26.27
N GLY A 90 17.29 4.01 -25.06
CA GLY A 90 17.54 4.97 -23.96
C GLY A 90 16.86 6.33 -24.16
N GLU A 91 15.77 6.40 -24.92
CA GLU A 91 14.99 7.63 -25.15
C GLU A 91 13.92 7.89 -24.07
N THR A 92 13.60 6.88 -23.24
CA THR A 92 12.63 7.04 -22.17
C THR A 92 13.26 7.80 -20.99
N GLU A 93 12.56 8.76 -20.42
CA GLU A 93 13.05 9.49 -19.23
C GLU A 93 13.41 8.49 -18.12
N ALA A 94 14.65 8.56 -17.66
CA ALA A 94 15.17 7.69 -16.59
C ALA A 94 14.41 7.88 -15.27
N VAL A 95 13.71 9.00 -15.07
CA VAL A 95 12.92 9.32 -13.90
C VAL A 95 11.48 9.61 -14.31
N GLN A 96 10.56 8.72 -13.96
CA GLN A 96 9.12 8.87 -14.17
C GLN A 96 8.41 8.88 -12.81
N VAL A 97 8.44 10.03 -12.15
CA VAL A 97 7.88 10.23 -10.81
C VAL A 97 7.06 11.52 -10.82
N ASN A 98 5.73 11.38 -10.81
CA ASN A 98 4.82 12.51 -10.72
C ASN A 98 4.53 12.92 -9.27
N ASP A 99 3.90 14.09 -9.11
CA ASP A 99 3.47 14.55 -7.79
C ASP A 99 2.39 13.62 -7.23
N ILE A 100 2.76 12.87 -6.19
CA ILE A 100 1.88 11.90 -5.53
C ILE A 100 0.68 12.59 -4.85
N MET A 101 0.76 13.89 -4.54
CA MET A 101 -0.32 14.64 -3.91
C MET A 101 -1.46 14.96 -4.88
N SER A 102 -1.20 14.96 -6.18
CA SER A 102 -2.21 15.16 -7.23
C SER A 102 -3.06 13.93 -7.49
N VAL A 103 -2.68 12.77 -6.97
CA VAL A 103 -3.36 11.48 -7.22
C VAL A 103 -4.65 11.38 -6.41
N THR A 104 -5.78 11.26 -7.11
CA THR A 104 -7.12 11.19 -6.51
C THR A 104 -7.70 9.76 -6.47
N GLU A 105 -7.16 8.84 -7.27
CA GLU A 105 -7.66 7.47 -7.37
C GLU A 105 -6.68 6.46 -6.79
N THR A 106 -7.19 5.38 -6.23
CA THR A 106 -6.40 4.22 -5.82
C THR A 106 -6.58 3.12 -6.85
N ALA A 107 -5.49 2.70 -7.49
CA ALA A 107 -5.51 1.51 -8.33
C ALA A 107 -5.97 0.31 -7.50
N SER A 108 -7.06 -0.34 -7.93
CA SER A 108 -7.52 -1.57 -7.32
C SER A 108 -6.50 -2.67 -7.63
N HIS A 109 -5.80 -3.13 -6.61
CA HIS A 109 -4.89 -4.26 -6.75
C HIS A 109 -5.70 -5.57 -6.77
N LEU A 110 -6.29 -5.88 -7.91
CA LEU A 110 -6.94 -7.16 -8.14
C LEU A 110 -5.86 -8.24 -8.24
N ILE A 111 -5.52 -8.85 -7.12
CA ILE A 111 -4.60 -9.98 -7.06
C ILE A 111 -5.46 -11.23 -6.93
N ASP A 112 -5.38 -12.12 -7.90
CA ASP A 112 -6.15 -13.38 -7.96
C ASP A 112 -5.58 -14.47 -7.02
N GLY A 113 -4.92 -14.06 -5.94
CA GLY A 113 -4.38 -14.94 -4.90
C GLY A 113 -2.86 -14.85 -4.73
N PHE A 114 -2.36 -15.43 -3.65
CA PHE A 114 -0.93 -15.48 -3.31
C PHE A 114 -0.38 -16.93 -3.40
N GLY A 115 -0.77 -17.67 -4.42
CA GLY A 115 -0.36 -19.06 -4.61
C GLY A 115 -0.85 -19.96 -3.45
N THR A 116 0.06 -20.63 -2.74
CA THR A 116 -0.26 -21.59 -1.65
C THR A 116 -0.56 -20.94 -0.29
N ARG A 117 -0.71 -19.61 -0.20
CA ARG A 117 -0.97 -18.94 1.08
C ARG A 117 -2.45 -19.06 1.46
N SER A 118 -2.73 -19.44 2.70
CA SER A 118 -4.07 -19.50 3.29
C SER A 118 -4.68 -18.13 3.59
N ARG A 119 -3.91 -17.04 3.47
CA ARG A 119 -4.24 -15.66 3.82
C ARG A 119 -3.94 -14.71 2.67
N ALA A 120 -4.88 -13.83 2.32
CA ALA A 120 -4.67 -12.75 1.36
C ALA A 120 -4.79 -11.37 2.02
N TYR A 121 -3.96 -10.45 1.56
CA TYR A 121 -4.01 -9.04 1.97
C TYR A 121 -4.80 -8.26 0.92
N VAL A 122 -5.88 -7.63 1.35
CA VAL A 122 -6.76 -6.82 0.51
C VAL A 122 -6.56 -5.36 0.86
N GLN A 123 -5.96 -4.60 -0.06
CA GLN A 123 -5.78 -3.17 0.14
C GLN A 123 -7.12 -2.47 -0.06
N VAL A 124 -7.61 -1.81 0.96
CA VAL A 124 -8.89 -1.07 0.94
C VAL A 124 -8.71 0.44 0.99
N GLN A 125 -7.52 0.89 1.40
CA GLN A 125 -7.18 2.31 1.55
C GLN A 125 -5.69 2.53 1.28
N ASN A 126 -5.31 3.68 0.74
CA ASN A 126 -3.93 4.10 0.53
C ASN A 126 -3.78 5.61 0.78
N GLY A 127 -2.55 6.05 1.10
CA GLY A 127 -2.29 7.43 1.46
C GLY A 127 -2.72 7.78 2.88
N CYS A 128 -2.46 9.01 3.33
CA CYS A 128 -2.80 9.47 4.67
C CYS A 128 -2.86 11.00 4.70
N ASP A 129 -3.96 11.56 5.23
CA ASP A 129 -4.15 13.00 5.36
C ASP A 129 -3.51 13.57 6.64
N HIS A 130 -3.05 12.70 7.54
CA HIS A 130 -2.35 13.13 8.75
C HIS A 130 -0.96 13.63 8.41
N ARG A 131 -0.50 14.59 9.20
CA ARG A 131 0.84 15.21 9.08
C ARG A 131 1.60 15.05 10.38
N CYS A 132 1.68 13.79 10.86
CA CYS A 132 2.51 13.44 12.01
C CYS A 132 3.95 13.87 11.74
N THR A 133 4.60 14.52 12.72
CA THR A 133 5.89 15.20 12.50
C THR A 133 7.05 14.29 12.12
N PHE A 134 6.92 13.00 12.40
CA PHE A 134 7.92 11.97 12.12
C PHE A 134 7.62 11.13 10.87
N CYS A 135 6.46 11.35 10.22
CA CYS A 135 5.93 10.40 9.23
C CYS A 135 6.17 10.88 7.80
N ILE A 136 6.85 10.05 7.02
CA ILE A 136 7.11 10.26 5.58
C ILE A 136 5.97 9.76 4.68
N ILE A 137 5.01 9.03 5.23
CA ILE A 137 3.99 8.32 4.45
C ILE A 137 3.20 9.23 3.50
N PRO A 138 2.70 10.41 3.92
CA PRO A 138 1.96 11.28 3.00
C PRO A 138 2.75 11.66 1.75
N TYR A 139 4.04 11.89 1.90
CA TYR A 139 4.94 12.28 0.80
C TYR A 139 5.28 11.11 -0.14
N GLY A 140 5.25 9.87 0.39
CA GLY A 140 5.51 8.67 -0.41
C GLY A 140 4.24 8.02 -0.97
N ARG A 141 3.06 8.29 -0.38
CA ARG A 141 1.79 7.63 -0.73
C ARG A 141 0.68 8.58 -1.13
N GLY A 142 0.85 9.88 -0.91
CA GLY A 142 -0.15 10.92 -1.17
C GLY A 142 -1.24 11.00 -0.12
N ASN A 143 -2.30 11.74 -0.44
CA ASN A 143 -3.48 11.90 0.40
C ASN A 143 -4.28 10.60 0.53
N SER A 144 -5.15 10.52 1.53
CA SER A 144 -6.00 9.35 1.79
C SER A 144 -6.94 9.09 0.61
N ARG A 145 -7.00 7.83 0.18
CA ARG A 145 -7.87 7.37 -0.91
C ARG A 145 -8.41 5.99 -0.58
N SER A 146 -9.70 5.82 -0.75
CA SER A 146 -10.41 4.59 -0.43
C SER A 146 -10.77 3.80 -1.69
N VAL A 147 -10.70 2.49 -1.60
CA VAL A 147 -11.26 1.61 -2.63
C VAL A 147 -12.76 1.48 -2.37
N PRO A 148 -13.62 1.60 -3.38
CA PRO A 148 -15.08 1.46 -3.21
C PRO A 148 -15.47 0.09 -2.65
N ALA A 149 -16.44 0.07 -1.72
CA ALA A 149 -16.86 -1.14 -1.02
C ALA A 149 -17.27 -2.29 -1.96
N GLY A 150 -17.93 -1.99 -3.09
CA GLY A 150 -18.31 -3.00 -4.08
C GLY A 150 -17.11 -3.73 -4.65
N VAL A 151 -16.08 -3.00 -5.04
CA VAL A 151 -14.83 -3.54 -5.59
C VAL A 151 -14.13 -4.46 -4.56
N ILE A 152 -14.10 -4.04 -3.28
CA ILE A 152 -13.51 -4.84 -2.18
C ILE A 152 -14.29 -6.14 -1.99
N VAL A 153 -15.62 -6.07 -1.93
CA VAL A 153 -16.48 -7.25 -1.75
C VAL A 153 -16.29 -8.23 -2.91
N ASP A 154 -16.27 -7.74 -4.15
CA ASP A 154 -16.09 -8.59 -5.33
C ASP A 154 -14.70 -9.23 -5.38
N GLN A 155 -13.68 -8.52 -4.93
CA GLN A 155 -12.33 -9.08 -4.81
C GLN A 155 -12.29 -10.18 -3.75
N ILE A 156 -12.89 -9.97 -2.57
CA ILE A 156 -12.90 -10.96 -1.50
C ILE A 156 -13.70 -12.20 -1.92
N LYS A 157 -14.83 -12.05 -2.64
CA LYS A 157 -15.59 -13.18 -3.20
C LYS A 157 -14.73 -14.04 -4.09
N ARG A 158 -14.05 -13.46 -5.08
CA ARG A 158 -13.14 -14.19 -5.98
C ARG A 158 -12.03 -14.93 -5.22
N LEU A 159 -11.48 -14.31 -4.18
CA LEU A 159 -10.47 -14.94 -3.34
C LEU A 159 -11.04 -16.14 -2.57
N VAL A 160 -12.24 -16.02 -2.02
CA VAL A 160 -12.96 -17.12 -1.32
C VAL A 160 -13.26 -18.25 -2.31
N ASP A 161 -13.77 -17.94 -3.50
CA ASP A 161 -14.03 -18.92 -4.58
C ASP A 161 -12.75 -19.67 -5.00
N SER A 162 -11.58 -19.02 -4.87
CA SER A 162 -10.27 -19.64 -5.10
C SER A 162 -9.69 -20.40 -3.90
N GLY A 163 -10.46 -20.54 -2.81
CA GLY A 163 -10.09 -21.32 -1.62
C GLY A 163 -9.42 -20.51 -0.50
N LEU A 164 -9.56 -19.19 -0.49
CA LEU A 164 -9.04 -18.34 0.58
C LEU A 164 -9.75 -18.60 1.92
N ASN A 165 -9.00 -18.77 2.99
CA ASN A 165 -9.52 -18.97 4.34
C ASN A 165 -9.48 -17.74 5.24
N GLU A 166 -8.65 -16.75 4.92
CA GLU A 166 -8.51 -15.53 5.74
C GLU A 166 -8.19 -14.31 4.85
N GLY A 167 -9.09 -13.31 4.88
CA GLY A 167 -8.86 -11.99 4.30
C GLY A 167 -8.32 -11.01 5.35
N VAL A 168 -7.27 -10.25 5.01
CA VAL A 168 -6.73 -9.19 5.87
C VAL A 168 -6.93 -7.85 5.18
N LEU A 169 -7.75 -6.99 5.74
CA LEU A 169 -7.93 -5.62 5.25
C LEU A 169 -6.68 -4.80 5.59
N THR A 170 -6.11 -4.16 4.58
CA THR A 170 -4.90 -3.35 4.72
C THR A 170 -5.10 -1.94 4.20
N GLY A 171 -4.43 -1.01 4.84
CA GLY A 171 -4.35 0.39 4.45
C GLY A 171 -3.14 1.04 5.10
N VAL A 172 -2.88 2.27 4.72
CA VAL A 172 -1.87 3.12 5.35
C VAL A 172 -2.46 3.81 6.58
N ASP A 173 -3.72 4.23 6.45
CA ASP A 173 -4.55 4.87 7.46
C ASP A 173 -5.96 4.26 7.36
N LEU A 174 -6.06 3.01 7.79
CA LEU A 174 -7.20 2.15 7.51
C LEU A 174 -8.51 2.69 8.07
N THR A 175 -8.47 3.34 9.22
CA THR A 175 -9.65 3.92 9.88
C THR A 175 -10.24 5.11 9.11
N SER A 176 -9.46 5.78 8.28
CA SER A 176 -9.94 6.85 7.38
C SER A 176 -10.70 6.34 6.15
N TRP A 177 -10.83 5.01 5.97
CA TRP A 177 -11.54 4.46 4.82
C TRP A 177 -12.97 5.00 4.70
N GLY A 178 -13.31 5.45 3.50
CA GLY A 178 -14.64 5.89 3.13
C GLY A 178 -14.88 7.40 3.24
N ALA A 179 -13.97 8.16 3.88
CA ALA A 179 -14.13 9.60 4.06
C ALA A 179 -14.16 10.37 2.72
N ASP A 180 -13.43 9.90 1.73
CA ASP A 180 -13.34 10.44 0.36
C ASP A 180 -14.42 9.88 -0.60
N LEU A 181 -15.18 8.86 -0.17
CA LEU A 181 -16.24 8.27 -0.98
C LEU A 181 -17.56 9.06 -0.84
N PRO A 182 -18.41 9.09 -1.88
CA PRO A 182 -19.64 9.90 -1.87
C PRO A 182 -20.57 9.63 -0.68
N ALA A 183 -20.61 8.39 -0.18
CA ALA A 183 -21.46 8.01 0.94
C ALA A 183 -20.82 8.26 2.32
N GLN A 184 -19.56 8.66 2.37
CA GLN A 184 -18.78 8.93 3.60
C GLN A 184 -18.97 7.86 4.69
N ARG A 185 -18.98 6.58 4.27
CA ARG A 185 -19.10 5.42 5.18
C ARG A 185 -17.80 5.21 5.95
N LYS A 186 -17.91 4.56 7.10
CA LYS A 186 -16.77 4.27 7.97
C LYS A 186 -16.29 2.82 7.82
N LEU A 187 -15.14 2.52 8.40
CA LEU A 187 -14.54 1.20 8.33
C LEU A 187 -15.45 0.09 8.87
N GLY A 188 -16.19 0.36 9.96
CA GLY A 188 -17.17 -0.58 10.52
C GLY A 188 -18.27 -0.95 9.52
N ASP A 189 -18.77 0.02 8.73
CA ASP A 189 -19.74 -0.25 7.66
C ASP A 189 -19.16 -1.19 6.59
N LEU A 190 -17.90 -1.01 6.23
CA LEU A 190 -17.21 -1.90 5.28
C LEU A 190 -17.08 -3.32 5.84
N VAL A 191 -16.62 -3.45 7.08
CA VAL A 191 -16.45 -4.75 7.77
C VAL A 191 -17.78 -5.50 7.82
N MET A 192 -18.83 -4.85 8.32
CA MET A 192 -20.17 -5.45 8.39
C MET A 192 -20.71 -5.83 7.00
N ARG A 193 -20.46 -4.99 6.00
CA ARG A 193 -20.88 -5.27 4.62
C ARG A 193 -20.15 -6.48 4.02
N ILE A 194 -18.84 -6.60 4.23
CA ILE A 194 -18.06 -7.76 3.79
C ILE A 194 -18.61 -9.03 4.45
N LEU A 195 -18.75 -9.04 5.78
CA LEU A 195 -19.23 -10.20 6.53
C LEU A 195 -20.66 -10.62 6.13
N LYS A 196 -21.51 -9.65 5.76
CA LYS A 196 -22.85 -9.91 5.26
C LYS A 196 -22.87 -10.47 3.84
N LEU A 197 -22.07 -9.91 2.92
CA LEU A 197 -22.15 -10.22 1.48
C LEU A 197 -21.23 -11.36 1.06
N VAL A 198 -20.29 -11.77 1.93
CA VAL A 198 -19.38 -12.90 1.73
C VAL A 198 -19.51 -13.87 2.91
N PRO A 199 -20.64 -14.60 3.01
CA PRO A 199 -20.89 -15.50 4.14
C PRO A 199 -19.88 -16.64 4.24
N ASP A 200 -19.32 -17.06 3.11
CA ASP A 200 -18.36 -18.16 3.00
C ASP A 200 -16.92 -17.75 3.36
N LEU A 201 -16.66 -16.47 3.67
CA LEU A 201 -15.37 -16.04 4.20
C LEU A 201 -15.20 -16.53 5.65
N PRO A 202 -14.30 -17.48 5.95
CA PRO A 202 -14.20 -18.04 7.29
C PRO A 202 -13.63 -17.05 8.32
N ARG A 203 -12.69 -16.21 7.90
CA ARG A 203 -12.02 -15.25 8.79
C ARG A 203 -11.71 -13.93 8.08
N LEU A 204 -12.07 -12.85 8.74
CA LEU A 204 -11.68 -11.49 8.37
C LEU A 204 -10.76 -10.92 9.45
N ARG A 205 -9.71 -10.25 9.05
CA ARG A 205 -8.78 -9.56 9.96
C ARG A 205 -8.58 -8.12 9.50
N ILE A 206 -8.43 -7.21 10.45
CA ILE A 206 -7.99 -5.84 10.21
C ILE A 206 -6.50 -5.73 10.54
N SER A 207 -5.78 -4.88 9.78
CA SER A 207 -4.38 -4.56 10.06
C SER A 207 -4.27 -3.46 11.15
N SER A 208 -3.38 -2.50 10.99
CA SER A 208 -3.21 -1.41 11.97
C SER A 208 -4.34 -0.40 11.88
N ILE A 209 -4.82 0.05 13.04
CA ILE A 209 -5.82 1.11 13.19
C ILE A 209 -5.39 2.13 14.24
N ASP A 210 -5.92 3.34 14.16
CA ASP A 210 -5.83 4.35 15.21
C ASP A 210 -7.06 4.24 16.13
N SER A 211 -6.84 4.13 17.45
CA SER A 211 -7.90 3.90 18.44
C SER A 211 -8.98 4.96 18.42
N ILE A 212 -8.58 6.23 18.32
CA ILE A 212 -9.49 7.39 18.34
C ILE A 212 -10.47 7.44 17.16
N GLU A 213 -10.21 6.70 16.09
CA GLU A 213 -11.03 6.68 14.88
C GLU A 213 -11.91 5.44 14.75
N VAL A 214 -11.88 4.57 15.75
CA VAL A 214 -12.75 3.38 15.78
C VAL A 214 -14.20 3.83 15.92
N ASP A 215 -15.02 3.45 14.94
CA ASP A 215 -16.44 3.80 14.92
C ASP A 215 -17.30 2.74 15.62
N ASP A 216 -18.55 3.12 16.00
CA ASP A 216 -19.47 2.27 16.76
C ASP A 216 -19.78 0.95 16.03
N ASN A 217 -19.89 0.97 14.69
CA ASN A 217 -20.14 -0.23 13.89
C ASN A 217 -18.94 -1.17 13.92
N LEU A 218 -17.72 -0.63 13.94
CA LEU A 218 -16.52 -1.44 14.08
C LEU A 218 -16.43 -2.04 15.49
N MET A 219 -16.73 -1.27 16.53
CA MET A 219 -16.81 -1.78 17.91
C MET A 219 -17.85 -2.88 18.03
N MET A 220 -19.03 -2.69 17.45
CA MET A 220 -20.07 -3.71 17.42
C MET A 220 -19.60 -4.97 16.67
N ALA A 221 -18.97 -4.83 15.51
CA ALA A 221 -18.44 -5.96 14.77
C ALA A 221 -17.39 -6.75 15.58
N ILE A 222 -16.47 -6.04 16.25
CA ILE A 222 -15.46 -6.68 17.13
C ILE A 222 -16.13 -7.47 18.27
N ALA A 223 -17.21 -6.95 18.83
CA ALA A 223 -17.90 -7.56 19.96
C ALA A 223 -18.80 -8.75 19.56
N THR A 224 -19.37 -8.75 18.33
CA THR A 224 -20.45 -9.66 17.98
C THR A 224 -20.15 -10.59 16.81
N GLU A 225 -19.18 -10.28 15.95
CA GLU A 225 -18.91 -11.05 14.73
C GLU A 225 -17.79 -12.09 14.94
N PRO A 226 -18.11 -13.38 15.06
CA PRO A 226 -17.13 -14.43 15.38
C PRO A 226 -16.11 -14.65 14.24
N ARG A 227 -16.41 -14.23 13.01
CA ARG A 227 -15.52 -14.30 11.87
C ARG A 227 -14.54 -13.12 11.79
N LEU A 228 -14.78 -12.04 12.54
CA LEU A 228 -13.82 -10.96 12.70
C LEU A 228 -12.80 -11.37 13.78
N MET A 229 -11.55 -11.54 13.38
CA MET A 229 -10.52 -12.04 14.29
C MET A 229 -10.21 -11.05 15.40
N PRO A 230 -10.15 -11.49 16.68
CA PRO A 230 -9.89 -10.64 17.84
C PRO A 230 -8.40 -10.29 17.93
N HIS A 231 -7.89 -9.63 16.90
CA HIS A 231 -6.50 -9.19 16.82
C HIS A 231 -6.47 -7.76 16.30
N LEU A 232 -6.00 -6.85 17.12
CA LEU A 232 -5.87 -5.43 16.81
C LEU A 232 -4.40 -5.01 16.96
N HIS A 233 -3.92 -4.23 16.02
CA HIS A 233 -2.67 -3.51 16.12
C HIS A 233 -2.97 -2.02 16.25
N LEU A 234 -2.81 -1.47 17.45
CA LEU A 234 -3.11 -0.08 17.79
C LEU A 234 -1.82 0.75 17.82
N SER A 235 -1.86 1.90 17.16
CA SER A 235 -0.70 2.80 17.02
C SER A 235 -0.58 3.75 18.22
N LEU A 236 -0.05 3.28 19.35
CA LEU A 236 0.11 4.09 20.57
C LEU A 236 1.09 5.26 20.39
N GLN A 237 2.20 5.06 19.69
CA GLN A 237 3.30 6.02 19.48
C GLN A 237 4.03 6.46 20.75
N HIS A 238 3.33 7.02 21.75
CA HIS A 238 3.88 7.47 23.02
C HIS A 238 2.82 7.45 24.14
N GLY A 239 3.24 7.42 25.42
CA GLY A 239 2.36 7.44 26.58
C GLY A 239 2.26 8.79 27.30
N ASP A 240 2.83 9.86 26.74
CA ASP A 240 2.79 11.22 27.31
C ASP A 240 2.09 12.18 26.35
N ASP A 241 1.11 12.93 26.86
CA ASP A 241 0.26 13.82 26.07
C ASP A 241 1.01 14.96 25.40
N LEU A 242 2.04 15.52 26.06
CA LEU A 242 2.85 16.58 25.48
C LEU A 242 3.62 16.06 24.26
N ILE A 243 4.15 14.85 24.35
CA ILE A 243 4.87 14.22 23.24
C ILE A 243 3.90 13.88 22.12
N LEU A 244 2.74 13.29 22.41
CA LEU A 244 1.70 13.01 21.42
C LEU A 244 1.26 14.28 20.68
N LYS A 245 1.04 15.40 21.38
CA LYS A 245 0.74 16.71 20.78
C LYS A 245 1.88 17.21 19.90
N ARG A 246 3.13 17.09 20.33
CA ARG A 246 4.31 17.45 19.52
C ARG A 246 4.46 16.57 18.27
N MET A 247 4.08 15.31 18.37
CA MET A 247 3.99 14.38 17.25
C MET A 247 2.81 14.67 16.30
N LYS A 248 1.92 15.59 16.65
CA LYS A 248 0.65 15.86 15.96
C LYS A 248 -0.24 14.60 15.89
N ARG A 249 -0.27 13.82 16.98
CA ARG A 249 -1.23 12.72 17.14
C ARG A 249 -2.60 13.27 17.56
N ARG A 250 -3.64 12.51 17.20
CA ARG A 250 -5.04 12.90 17.50
C ARG A 250 -5.55 12.28 18.79
N HIS A 251 -4.95 11.20 19.23
CA HIS A 251 -5.24 10.59 20.53
C HIS A 251 -4.32 11.16 21.62
N LEU A 252 -4.80 11.08 22.84
CA LEU A 252 -4.06 11.34 24.06
C LEU A 252 -3.96 10.04 24.86
N ARG A 253 -3.35 10.11 26.05
CA ARG A 253 -3.11 8.94 26.89
C ARG A 253 -4.41 8.28 27.36
N ASP A 254 -5.46 9.06 27.60
CA ASP A 254 -6.73 8.59 28.18
C ASP A 254 -7.71 8.04 27.12
N ASP A 255 -7.38 8.13 25.82
CA ASP A 255 -8.14 7.55 24.72
C ASP A 255 -7.79 6.06 24.51
#